data_4ab3f4331a741e402897ceafcefd9f20
#
_entry.id   4ab3f4331a741e402897ceafcefd9f20
#
_cell.length_a   1.000
_cell.length_b   1.000
_cell.length_c   1.000
_cell.angle_alpha   90.00
_cell.angle_beta   90.00
_cell.angle_gamma   90.00
#
_symmetry.space_group_name_H-M   'P 1'
#
loop_
_entity.id
_entity.type
_entity.pdbx_description
1 polymer ?
#
loop_
_entity_poly.entity_id
_entity_poly.type
_entity_poly.pdbx_seq_one_letter_code
_entity_poly.pdbx_strand_id
1 'polypeptide(L)'
;MITLGFLGSFGHCVGMCVPLTTAFSLSLTQQQTSPVWQQQFIFHLLLNLGRLLSYTLVGAGIGALGSVLIAGGQMAGDGSWLRQGIAILTGLMLIWFGIVQVKPQFLPRLPFLHPLSQGNLHNRLSAAMVRLSFHTKWWTPAALGIVWGLMPCGFLYAAQIKAAETGSLWRGAAILFAFGLGTAPTMLGVGVSTAVVGTDRRSQLYRLAGWLTIFIGVLTLVRTGDGHGLIYITGHGALLCLMLALIARPLRRVWAQPLKYRRTLGVGAFVLALVHVGHTIQHTLGWNWEAVFFMLPQHQIAIACGITALLLMTPAAFTSFDRLQKALGKHWRQLHLLSVPALVLCAIHVVLIGSHYLGTLQQTWRNYLLVAGLGLLTLGVLLVRSRWVWSILSLEKFYAPPLRYDK
;
A
#
# COMPACT_ATOMS: atom_id res chain seq x y z
N MET A 1 6.60 -10.84 8.16
CA MET A 1 7.74 -10.35 7.37
C MET A 1 7.89 -11.05 6.03
N ILE A 2 7.71 -12.37 5.93
CA ILE A 2 7.72 -13.10 4.64
C ILE A 2 6.71 -12.49 3.66
N THR A 3 5.47 -12.25 4.09
CA THR A 3 4.41 -11.64 3.26
C THR A 3 4.79 -10.23 2.78
N LEU A 4 5.40 -9.41 3.64
CA LEU A 4 5.88 -8.08 3.27
C LEU A 4 6.99 -8.17 2.21
N GLY A 5 7.95 -9.08 2.39
CA GLY A 5 9.01 -9.34 1.43
C GLY A 5 8.45 -9.84 0.09
N PHE A 6 7.52 -10.79 0.12
CA PHE A 6 6.90 -11.36 -1.06
C PHE A 6 6.09 -10.33 -1.86
N LEU A 7 5.15 -9.66 -1.22
CA LEU A 7 4.31 -8.66 -1.89
C LEU A 7 5.12 -7.44 -2.36
N GLY A 8 6.06 -6.96 -1.52
CA GLY A 8 6.94 -5.85 -1.88
C GLY A 8 7.88 -6.16 -3.04
N SER A 9 8.29 -7.43 -3.19
CA SER A 9 9.21 -7.84 -4.24
C SER A 9 8.61 -7.80 -5.63
N PHE A 10 7.31 -8.07 -5.80
CA PHE A 10 6.64 -8.02 -7.11
C PHE A 10 6.70 -6.64 -7.77
N GLY A 11 6.69 -5.59 -6.99
CA GLY A 11 6.77 -4.25 -7.53
C GLY A 11 8.19 -3.67 -7.50
N HIS A 12 8.81 -3.68 -6.33
CA HIS A 12 10.10 -3.00 -6.14
C HIS A 12 11.26 -3.81 -6.71
N CYS A 13 11.37 -5.08 -6.35
CA CYS A 13 12.49 -5.91 -6.80
C CYS A 13 12.42 -6.20 -8.30
N VAL A 14 11.21 -6.47 -8.84
CA VAL A 14 11.02 -6.68 -10.28
C VAL A 14 11.34 -5.41 -11.09
N GLY A 15 10.97 -4.23 -10.57
CA GLY A 15 11.22 -2.97 -11.27
C GLY A 15 12.66 -2.48 -11.23
N MET A 16 13.33 -2.60 -10.08
CA MET A 16 14.68 -2.05 -9.87
C MET A 16 15.80 -3.08 -9.93
N CYS A 17 15.59 -4.24 -9.28
CA CYS A 17 16.67 -5.19 -9.08
C CYS A 17 16.88 -6.11 -10.30
N VAL A 18 15.79 -6.55 -10.92
CA VAL A 18 15.85 -7.50 -12.04
C VAL A 18 16.65 -6.99 -13.24
N PRO A 19 16.49 -5.75 -13.74
CA PRO A 19 17.30 -5.28 -14.87
C PRO A 19 18.81 -5.35 -14.60
N LEU A 20 19.21 -5.08 -13.36
CA LEU A 20 20.61 -5.13 -12.93
C LEU A 20 21.12 -6.57 -12.83
N THR A 21 20.33 -7.47 -12.20
CA THR A 21 20.71 -8.89 -12.07
C THR A 21 20.82 -9.59 -13.41
N THR A 22 19.93 -9.24 -14.37
CA THR A 22 20.00 -9.77 -15.73
C THR A 22 21.23 -9.28 -16.48
N ALA A 23 21.57 -7.99 -16.36
CA ALA A 23 22.78 -7.48 -17.00
C ALA A 23 24.04 -8.22 -16.51
N PHE A 24 24.13 -8.47 -15.19
CA PHE A 24 25.24 -9.24 -14.60
C PHE A 24 25.20 -10.73 -14.99
N SER A 25 24.02 -11.34 -15.02
CA SER A 25 23.87 -12.74 -15.44
C SER A 25 24.32 -12.95 -16.89
N LEU A 26 23.93 -12.05 -17.79
CA LEU A 26 24.31 -12.14 -19.20
C LEU A 26 25.81 -11.91 -19.43
N SER A 27 26.45 -11.02 -18.70
CA SER A 27 27.89 -10.78 -18.81
C SER A 27 28.75 -12.00 -18.43
N LEU A 28 28.25 -12.84 -17.51
CA LEU A 28 28.94 -14.05 -17.04
C LEU A 28 28.66 -15.28 -17.93
N THR A 29 27.53 -15.30 -18.63
CA THR A 29 27.11 -16.47 -19.43
C THR A 29 27.84 -16.59 -20.78
N GLN A 30 28.48 -15.53 -21.25
CA GLN A 30 29.19 -15.53 -22.54
C GLN A 30 30.44 -16.41 -22.58
N GLN A 31 30.88 -17.03 -21.49
CA GLN A 31 32.16 -17.71 -21.39
C GLN A 31 32.10 -19.22 -21.07
N GLN A 32 30.92 -19.87 -21.00
CA GLN A 32 30.83 -21.27 -20.54
C GLN A 32 29.96 -22.17 -21.42
N THR A 33 30.30 -23.48 -21.41
CA THR A 33 29.75 -24.57 -22.26
C THR A 33 28.51 -25.28 -21.73
N SER A 34 27.97 -24.92 -20.55
CA SER A 34 26.80 -25.55 -19.96
C SER A 34 25.47 -24.89 -20.35
N PRO A 35 24.30 -25.57 -20.21
CA PRO A 35 23.00 -25.02 -20.56
C PRO A 35 22.71 -23.67 -19.85
N VAL A 36 22.36 -22.67 -20.62
CA VAL A 36 22.18 -21.28 -20.15
C VAL A 36 21.22 -21.15 -18.96
N TRP A 37 20.15 -21.95 -18.89
CA TRP A 37 19.17 -21.89 -17.82
C TRP A 37 19.72 -22.39 -16.45
N GLN A 38 20.57 -23.41 -16.44
CA GLN A 38 21.18 -23.93 -15.22
C GLN A 38 22.17 -22.91 -14.63
N GLN A 39 22.96 -22.28 -15.47
CA GLN A 39 23.91 -21.24 -15.04
C GLN A 39 23.17 -20.04 -14.45
N GLN A 40 22.10 -19.59 -15.11
CA GLN A 40 21.26 -18.51 -14.61
C GLN A 40 20.60 -18.86 -13.27
N PHE A 41 20.12 -20.08 -13.13
CA PHE A 41 19.51 -20.55 -11.89
C PHE A 41 20.53 -20.54 -10.74
N ILE A 42 21.72 -21.13 -10.94
CA ILE A 42 22.80 -21.15 -9.94
C ILE A 42 23.25 -19.73 -9.61
N PHE A 43 23.41 -18.86 -10.60
CA PHE A 43 23.75 -17.45 -10.40
C PHE A 43 22.73 -16.75 -9.49
N HIS A 44 21.45 -16.84 -9.80
CA HIS A 44 20.39 -16.20 -9.03
C HIS A 44 20.20 -16.84 -7.64
N LEU A 45 20.43 -18.14 -7.51
CA LEU A 45 20.41 -18.83 -6.22
C LEU A 45 21.54 -18.33 -5.30
N LEU A 46 22.79 -18.32 -5.78
CA LEU A 46 23.94 -17.83 -5.02
C LEU A 46 23.80 -16.34 -4.65
N LEU A 47 23.31 -15.54 -5.58
CA LEU A 47 23.03 -14.11 -5.35
C LEU A 47 21.99 -13.91 -4.24
N ASN A 48 20.91 -14.69 -4.25
CA ASN A 48 19.89 -14.61 -3.21
C ASN A 48 20.40 -15.14 -1.86
N LEU A 49 21.22 -16.16 -1.84
CA LEU A 49 21.87 -16.64 -0.61
C LEU A 49 22.78 -15.56 -0.01
N GLY A 50 23.58 -14.87 -0.83
CA GLY A 50 24.39 -13.74 -0.37
C GLY A 50 23.55 -12.60 0.22
N ARG A 51 22.45 -12.25 -0.42
CA ARG A 51 21.50 -11.25 0.10
C ARG A 51 20.87 -11.68 1.43
N LEU A 52 20.48 -12.94 1.51
CA LEU A 52 19.87 -13.50 2.72
C LEU A 52 20.84 -13.45 3.90
N LEU A 53 22.11 -13.79 3.65
CA LEU A 53 23.18 -13.69 4.65
C LEU A 53 23.37 -12.24 5.14
N SER A 54 23.48 -11.27 4.21
CA SER A 54 23.66 -9.87 4.59
C SER A 54 22.45 -9.33 5.35
N TYR A 55 21.22 -9.66 4.95
CA TYR A 55 20.00 -9.28 5.65
C TYR A 55 19.98 -9.82 7.07
N THR A 56 20.35 -11.09 7.25
CA THR A 56 20.40 -11.73 8.58
C THR A 56 21.42 -11.04 9.49
N LEU A 57 22.62 -10.76 8.98
CA LEU A 57 23.67 -10.07 9.74
C LEU A 57 23.27 -8.62 10.09
N VAL A 58 22.73 -7.89 9.14
CA VAL A 58 22.23 -6.52 9.38
C VAL A 58 21.08 -6.55 10.38
N GLY A 59 20.18 -7.51 10.27
CA GLY A 59 19.07 -7.70 11.22
C GLY A 59 19.54 -8.03 12.64
N ALA A 60 20.56 -8.87 12.76
CA ALA A 60 21.19 -9.15 14.03
C ALA A 60 21.80 -7.89 14.67
N GLY A 61 22.58 -7.13 13.90
CA GLY A 61 23.20 -5.89 14.36
C GLY A 61 22.16 -4.84 14.78
N ILE A 62 21.14 -4.62 13.95
CA ILE A 62 20.07 -3.65 14.23
C ILE A 62 19.23 -4.10 15.43
N GLY A 63 18.92 -5.39 15.56
CA GLY A 63 18.20 -5.93 16.71
C GLY A 63 18.98 -5.79 18.01
N ALA A 64 20.29 -5.99 17.97
CA ALA A 64 21.19 -5.77 19.10
C ALA A 64 21.29 -4.29 19.49
N LEU A 65 21.43 -3.37 18.52
CA LEU A 65 21.39 -1.92 18.76
C LEU A 65 20.04 -1.48 19.33
N GLY A 66 18.94 -2.07 18.85
CA GLY A 66 17.60 -1.83 19.36
C GLY A 66 17.47 -2.17 20.84
N SER A 67 18.16 -3.19 21.35
CA SER A 67 18.15 -3.54 22.79
C SER A 67 18.75 -2.44 23.66
N VAL A 68 19.85 -1.83 23.21
CA VAL A 68 20.50 -0.72 23.92
C VAL A 68 19.61 0.53 23.94
N LEU A 69 18.97 0.85 22.81
CA LEU A 69 18.06 1.99 22.69
C LEU A 69 16.81 1.82 23.55
N ILE A 70 16.23 0.61 23.57
CA ILE A 70 15.03 0.30 24.37
C ILE A 70 15.37 0.32 25.85
N ALA A 71 16.49 -0.30 26.26
CA ALA A 71 16.94 -0.28 27.65
C ALA A 71 17.25 1.14 28.15
N GLY A 72 17.94 1.93 27.32
CA GLY A 72 18.20 3.35 27.61
C GLY A 72 16.94 4.19 27.71
N GLY A 73 15.95 3.98 26.80
CA GLY A 73 14.67 4.67 26.85
C GLY A 73 13.77 4.24 28.02
N GLN A 74 13.85 2.99 28.44
CA GLN A 74 13.12 2.53 29.65
C GLN A 74 13.70 3.10 30.95
N MET A 75 15.03 3.22 31.04
CA MET A 75 15.70 3.87 32.16
C MET A 75 15.36 5.37 32.27
N ALA A 76 15.11 6.03 31.12
CA ALA A 76 14.72 7.44 31.05
C ALA A 76 13.20 7.67 31.21
N GLY A 77 12.38 6.62 31.33
CA GLY A 77 10.90 6.73 31.38
C GLY A 77 10.24 7.03 30.02
N ASP A 78 11.01 7.25 28.97
CA ASP A 78 10.55 7.73 27.64
C ASP A 78 10.42 6.65 26.57
N GLY A 79 10.54 5.37 26.90
CA GLY A 79 10.57 4.27 25.92
C GLY A 79 9.34 4.16 25.02
N SER A 80 8.18 4.68 25.45
CA SER A 80 6.96 4.72 24.64
C SER A 80 7.04 5.80 23.56
N TRP A 81 7.54 6.98 23.87
CA TRP A 81 7.69 8.12 22.95
C TRP A 81 8.69 7.87 21.85
N LEU A 82 9.84 7.25 22.20
CA LEU A 82 10.87 6.90 21.22
C LEU A 82 10.35 5.86 20.22
N ARG A 83 9.66 4.81 20.71
CA ARG A 83 9.06 3.79 19.86
C ARG A 83 7.99 4.38 18.94
N GLN A 84 7.14 5.26 19.47
CA GLN A 84 6.11 5.95 18.71
C GLN A 84 6.74 6.89 17.67
N GLY A 85 7.77 7.65 18.03
CA GLY A 85 8.50 8.53 17.12
C GLY A 85 9.15 7.78 15.96
N ILE A 86 9.80 6.63 16.25
CA ILE A 86 10.39 5.75 15.23
C ILE A 86 9.31 5.22 14.28
N ALA A 87 8.17 4.77 14.80
CA ALA A 87 7.08 4.25 13.98
C ALA A 87 6.44 5.34 13.10
N ILE A 88 6.26 6.57 13.61
CA ILE A 88 5.79 7.73 12.84
C ILE A 88 6.78 8.07 11.72
N LEU A 89 8.07 8.17 12.05
CA LEU A 89 9.11 8.44 11.06
C LEU A 89 9.12 7.40 9.94
N THR A 90 8.97 6.12 10.31
CA THR A 90 8.90 5.01 9.35
C THR A 90 7.71 5.13 8.43
N GLY A 91 6.53 5.36 8.99
CA GLY A 91 5.31 5.50 8.22
C GLY A 91 5.41 6.66 7.23
N LEU A 92 5.93 7.81 7.66
CA LEU A 92 6.17 8.97 6.80
C LEU A 92 7.19 8.69 5.71
N MET A 93 8.30 8.01 6.02
CA MET A 93 9.31 7.62 5.03
C MET A 93 8.74 6.66 3.98
N LEU A 94 7.94 5.66 4.38
CA LEU A 94 7.29 4.75 3.45
C LEU A 94 6.32 5.47 2.52
N ILE A 95 5.50 6.41 3.04
CA ILE A 95 4.62 7.23 2.22
C ILE A 95 5.43 8.06 1.23
N TRP A 96 6.49 8.71 1.69
CA TRP A 96 7.38 9.50 0.85
C TRP A 96 7.97 8.67 -0.30
N PHE A 97 8.59 7.53 0.01
CA PHE A 97 9.16 6.63 -1.01
C PHE A 97 8.10 6.11 -1.99
N GLY A 98 6.92 5.76 -1.49
CA GLY A 98 5.82 5.32 -2.35
C GLY A 98 5.34 6.42 -3.30
N ILE A 99 5.24 7.68 -2.85
CA ILE A 99 4.87 8.82 -3.71
C ILE A 99 5.93 9.07 -4.78
N VAL A 100 7.22 9.07 -4.42
CA VAL A 100 8.34 9.22 -5.37
C VAL A 100 8.31 8.10 -6.42
N GLN A 101 7.95 6.88 -6.02
CA GLN A 101 7.85 5.73 -6.92
C GLN A 101 6.66 5.83 -7.88
N VAL A 102 5.51 6.33 -7.42
CA VAL A 102 4.29 6.52 -8.26
C VAL A 102 4.45 7.70 -9.20
N LYS A 103 5.02 8.81 -8.74
CA LYS A 103 5.24 10.04 -9.51
C LYS A 103 6.55 10.73 -9.11
N PRO A 104 7.68 10.40 -9.75
CA PRO A 104 8.99 10.97 -9.42
C PRO A 104 9.10 12.49 -9.62
N GLN A 105 8.13 13.10 -10.33
CA GLN A 105 8.11 14.54 -10.60
C GLN A 105 7.32 15.36 -9.59
N PHE A 106 6.57 14.70 -8.68
CA PHE A 106 5.62 15.39 -7.79
C PHE A 106 6.25 15.98 -6.53
N LEU A 107 7.38 15.43 -6.10
CA LEU A 107 8.08 15.88 -4.89
C LEU A 107 9.45 16.44 -5.26
N PRO A 108 9.83 17.58 -4.68
CA PRO A 108 11.18 18.11 -4.84
C PRO A 108 12.19 17.05 -4.35
N ARG A 109 13.27 16.88 -5.10
CA ARG A 109 14.40 16.04 -4.68
C ARG A 109 15.01 16.69 -3.45
N LEU A 110 14.58 16.27 -2.26
CA LEU A 110 15.17 16.76 -1.02
C LEU A 110 16.58 16.14 -0.87
N PRO A 111 17.62 16.94 -0.90
CA PRO A 111 19.00 16.45 -0.80
C PRO A 111 19.28 15.74 0.52
N PHE A 112 18.47 15.99 1.55
CA PHE A 112 18.58 15.41 2.89
C PHE A 112 18.04 13.96 2.98
N LEU A 113 17.04 13.58 2.17
CA LEU A 113 16.46 12.23 2.16
C LEU A 113 17.12 11.30 1.12
N HIS A 114 18.01 11.83 0.28
CA HIS A 114 18.88 11.08 -0.62
C HIS A 114 20.37 11.07 -0.22
N PRO A 115 20.79 11.24 1.04
CA PRO A 115 22.21 11.21 1.38
C PRO A 115 22.85 9.85 1.09
N LEU A 116 22.04 8.77 1.06
CA LEU A 116 22.52 7.41 0.78
C LEU A 116 22.50 7.05 -0.71
N SER A 117 21.69 7.71 -1.55
CA SER A 117 21.68 7.43 -3.00
C SER A 117 22.75 8.22 -3.78
N GLN A 118 23.28 9.30 -3.19
CA GLN A 118 24.38 10.11 -3.74
C GLN A 118 25.60 10.18 -2.83
N GLY A 119 25.57 9.49 -1.67
CA GLY A 119 26.66 9.48 -0.71
C GLY A 119 27.82 8.57 -1.14
N ASN A 120 29.00 8.85 -0.56
CA ASN A 120 30.22 8.04 -0.78
C ASN A 120 30.01 6.53 -0.60
N LEU A 121 29.09 6.12 0.28
CA LEU A 121 28.79 4.69 0.53
C LEU A 121 28.07 4.06 -0.67
N HIS A 122 27.04 4.71 -1.21
CA HIS A 122 26.32 4.22 -2.39
C HIS A 122 27.25 4.10 -3.59
N ASN A 123 28.08 5.12 -3.83
CA ASN A 123 29.06 5.11 -4.92
C ASN A 123 30.13 4.03 -4.73
N ARG A 124 30.59 3.81 -3.48
CA ARG A 124 31.53 2.73 -3.15
C ARG A 124 30.92 1.34 -3.33
N LEU A 125 29.67 1.13 -2.89
CA LEU A 125 28.94 -0.13 -3.09
C LEU A 125 28.67 -0.40 -4.57
N SER A 126 28.23 0.62 -5.32
CA SER A 126 28.05 0.50 -6.76
C SER A 126 29.36 0.20 -7.50
N ALA A 127 30.44 0.88 -7.14
CA ALA A 127 31.78 0.61 -7.69
C ALA A 127 32.28 -0.79 -7.32
N ALA A 128 32.04 -1.25 -6.09
CA ALA A 128 32.34 -2.61 -5.67
C ALA A 128 31.56 -3.66 -6.48
N MET A 129 30.27 -3.42 -6.72
CA MET A 129 29.45 -4.30 -7.57
C MET A 129 29.99 -4.38 -8.99
N VAL A 130 30.31 -3.25 -9.59
CA VAL A 130 30.91 -3.21 -10.94
C VAL A 130 32.26 -3.92 -10.98
N ARG A 131 33.14 -3.69 -10.00
CA ARG A 131 34.42 -4.42 -9.89
C ARG A 131 34.23 -5.92 -9.74
N LEU A 132 33.30 -6.36 -8.87
CA LEU A 132 32.99 -7.76 -8.65
C LEU A 132 32.39 -8.41 -9.90
N SER A 133 31.61 -7.69 -10.70
CA SER A 133 31.02 -8.25 -11.93
C SER A 133 32.04 -8.63 -13.00
N PHE A 134 33.27 -8.07 -12.96
CA PHE A 134 34.37 -8.47 -13.85
C PHE A 134 35.11 -9.75 -13.41
N HIS A 135 34.80 -10.28 -12.19
CA HIS A 135 35.43 -11.51 -11.73
C HIS A 135 34.53 -12.71 -12.07
N THR A 136 35.07 -13.70 -12.75
CA THR A 136 34.33 -14.89 -13.24
C THR A 136 34.39 -16.10 -12.27
N LYS A 137 34.64 -15.88 -10.98
CA LYS A 137 34.72 -16.95 -9.98
C LYS A 137 33.33 -17.41 -9.54
N TRP A 138 33.17 -18.68 -9.19
CA TRP A 138 31.93 -19.30 -8.79
C TRP A 138 31.22 -18.62 -7.58
N TRP A 139 31.99 -18.01 -6.67
CA TRP A 139 31.47 -17.29 -5.49
C TRP A 139 31.07 -15.82 -5.79
N THR A 140 31.39 -15.29 -6.96
CA THR A 140 31.11 -13.91 -7.32
C THR A 140 29.64 -13.54 -7.19
N PRO A 141 28.63 -14.38 -7.59
CA PRO A 141 27.24 -14.07 -7.41
C PRO A 141 26.84 -13.91 -5.93
N ALA A 142 27.41 -14.74 -5.05
CA ALA A 142 27.15 -14.64 -3.61
C ALA A 142 27.72 -13.34 -3.02
N ALA A 143 28.94 -12.95 -3.40
CA ALA A 143 29.54 -11.69 -2.99
C ALA A 143 28.75 -10.48 -3.51
N LEU A 144 28.30 -10.51 -4.77
CA LEU A 144 27.39 -9.51 -5.32
C LEU A 144 26.11 -9.44 -4.50
N GLY A 145 25.56 -10.58 -4.09
CA GLY A 145 24.37 -10.66 -3.26
C GLY A 145 24.58 -10.00 -1.89
N ILE A 146 25.73 -10.21 -1.24
CA ILE A 146 26.08 -9.58 0.04
C ILE A 146 26.12 -8.05 -0.12
N VAL A 147 26.88 -7.55 -1.08
CA VAL A 147 26.98 -6.11 -1.33
C VAL A 147 25.61 -5.49 -1.66
N TRP A 148 24.81 -6.20 -2.44
CA TRP A 148 23.48 -5.75 -2.80
C TRP A 148 22.51 -5.75 -1.62
N GLY A 149 22.61 -6.74 -0.73
CA GLY A 149 21.79 -6.77 0.48
C GLY A 149 22.09 -5.64 1.46
N LEU A 150 23.27 -5.02 1.35
CA LEU A 150 23.62 -3.81 2.11
C LEU A 150 23.05 -2.53 1.48
N MET A 151 22.54 -2.61 0.24
CA MET A 151 21.98 -1.44 -0.43
C MET A 151 20.60 -1.11 0.13
N PRO A 152 20.42 0.07 0.74
CA PRO A 152 19.17 0.43 1.40
C PRO A 152 18.05 0.65 0.37
N CYS A 153 16.90 0.02 0.61
CA CYS A 153 15.67 0.28 -0.13
C CYS A 153 14.50 0.50 0.84
N GLY A 154 13.43 1.18 0.38
CA GLY A 154 12.31 1.57 1.23
C GLY A 154 11.67 0.40 2.00
N PHE A 155 11.51 -0.77 1.37
CA PHE A 155 10.96 -1.96 2.03
C PHE A 155 11.94 -2.57 3.04
N LEU A 156 13.23 -2.52 2.75
CA LEU A 156 14.26 -2.99 3.67
C LEU A 156 14.29 -2.13 4.94
N TYR A 157 14.13 -0.81 4.81
CA TYR A 157 14.02 0.06 5.98
C TYR A 157 12.85 -0.33 6.90
N ALA A 158 11.68 -0.63 6.35
CA ALA A 158 10.54 -1.09 7.15
C ALA A 158 10.85 -2.38 7.92
N ALA A 159 11.53 -3.32 7.28
CA ALA A 159 11.96 -4.55 7.93
C ALA A 159 13.06 -4.31 8.99
N GLN A 160 14.01 -3.39 8.72
CA GLN A 160 15.06 -3.00 9.65
C GLN A 160 14.52 -2.34 10.91
N ILE A 161 13.53 -1.44 10.78
CA ILE A 161 12.91 -0.82 11.94
C ILE A 161 12.16 -1.86 12.76
N LYS A 162 11.46 -2.79 12.09
CA LYS A 162 10.81 -3.89 12.80
C LYS A 162 11.80 -4.79 13.54
N ALA A 163 13.00 -4.97 13.00
CA ALA A 163 14.09 -5.67 13.67
C ALA A 163 14.58 -4.88 14.90
N ALA A 164 14.74 -3.55 14.78
CA ALA A 164 15.13 -2.68 15.90
C ALA A 164 14.12 -2.71 17.05
N GLU A 165 12.80 -2.67 16.73
CA GLU A 165 11.72 -2.74 17.71
C GLU A 165 11.74 -4.00 18.56
N THR A 166 12.39 -5.09 18.10
CA THR A 166 12.47 -6.35 18.87
C THR A 166 13.42 -6.27 20.04
N GLY A 167 14.40 -5.37 20.02
CA GLY A 167 15.44 -5.27 21.02
C GLY A 167 16.21 -6.59 21.24
N SER A 168 16.34 -7.42 20.22
CA SER A 168 16.95 -8.74 20.34
C SER A 168 17.71 -9.10 19.08
N LEU A 169 18.96 -9.47 19.21
CA LEU A 169 19.83 -9.92 18.13
C LEU A 169 19.17 -11.05 17.30
N TRP A 170 18.69 -12.08 17.96
CA TRP A 170 18.13 -13.26 17.30
C TRP A 170 16.80 -12.98 16.61
N ARG A 171 15.92 -12.20 17.26
CA ARG A 171 14.62 -11.80 16.67
C ARG A 171 14.82 -10.84 15.50
N GLY A 172 15.76 -9.91 15.62
CA GLY A 172 16.13 -9.00 14.54
C GLY A 172 16.69 -9.75 13.33
N ALA A 173 17.60 -10.72 13.56
CA ALA A 173 18.10 -11.61 12.52
C ALA A 173 16.98 -12.40 11.84
N ALA A 174 16.07 -13.01 12.61
CA ALA A 174 14.94 -13.79 12.10
C ALA A 174 13.96 -12.93 11.27
N ILE A 175 13.73 -11.68 11.66
CA ILE A 175 12.87 -10.75 10.92
C ILE A 175 13.43 -10.43 9.55
N LEU A 176 14.71 -10.07 9.44
CA LEU A 176 15.32 -9.75 8.15
C LEU A 176 15.57 -11.00 7.30
N PHE A 177 15.86 -12.13 7.91
CA PHE A 177 15.90 -13.42 7.24
C PHE A 177 14.55 -13.77 6.60
N ALA A 178 13.46 -13.67 7.36
CA ALA A 178 12.11 -13.91 6.88
C ALA A 178 11.71 -12.96 5.76
N PHE A 179 12.10 -11.67 5.86
CA PHE A 179 11.92 -10.70 4.79
C PHE A 179 12.68 -11.12 3.51
N GLY A 180 13.94 -11.52 3.65
CA GLY A 180 14.77 -12.00 2.54
C GLY A 180 14.19 -13.25 1.88
N LEU A 181 13.71 -14.23 2.67
CA LEU A 181 13.01 -15.40 2.16
C LEU A 181 11.77 -15.02 1.35
N GLY A 182 11.01 -14.02 1.82
CA GLY A 182 9.84 -13.51 1.09
C GLY A 182 10.19 -12.93 -0.28
N THR A 183 11.36 -12.28 -0.42
CA THR A 183 11.79 -11.70 -1.71
C THR A 183 12.39 -12.73 -2.68
N ALA A 184 12.89 -13.87 -2.19
CA ALA A 184 13.61 -14.85 -2.97
C ALA A 184 12.81 -15.49 -4.10
N PRO A 185 11.54 -15.94 -3.94
CA PRO A 185 10.76 -16.53 -5.02
C PRO A 185 10.59 -15.62 -6.23
N THR A 186 10.31 -14.34 -5.97
CA THR A 186 10.12 -13.34 -7.03
C THR A 186 11.42 -13.05 -7.76
N MET A 187 12.54 -12.93 -7.03
CA MET A 187 13.85 -12.68 -7.61
C MET A 187 14.38 -13.86 -8.42
N LEU A 188 14.15 -15.10 -7.95
CA LEU A 188 14.49 -16.32 -8.69
C LEU A 188 13.59 -16.48 -9.93
N GLY A 189 12.28 -16.35 -9.76
CA GLY A 189 11.32 -16.55 -10.85
C GLY A 189 11.49 -15.52 -11.97
N VAL A 190 11.70 -14.25 -11.64
CA VAL A 190 11.88 -13.20 -12.64
C VAL A 190 13.30 -13.22 -13.21
N GLY A 191 14.31 -13.58 -12.41
CA GLY A 191 15.68 -13.74 -12.90
C GLY A 191 15.80 -14.78 -14.01
N VAL A 192 15.03 -15.86 -13.87
CA VAL A 192 14.98 -16.95 -14.89
C VAL A 192 14.06 -16.59 -16.07
N SER A 193 12.99 -15.81 -15.84
CA SER A 193 11.94 -15.51 -16.84
C SER A 193 12.06 -14.13 -17.50
N THR A 194 13.20 -13.44 -17.41
CA THR A 194 13.39 -12.06 -17.87
C THR A 194 13.10 -11.83 -19.37
N ALA A 195 13.06 -12.87 -20.18
CA ALA A 195 12.66 -12.80 -21.59
C ALA A 195 11.16 -12.56 -21.81
N VAL A 196 10.29 -12.71 -20.77
CA VAL A 196 8.83 -12.80 -20.96
C VAL A 196 8.07 -11.52 -20.54
N VAL A 197 8.67 -10.63 -19.74
CA VAL A 197 7.97 -9.44 -19.19
C VAL A 197 8.30 -8.19 -20.00
N GLY A 198 7.37 -7.74 -20.85
CA GLY A 198 7.48 -6.49 -21.63
C GLY A 198 7.61 -5.23 -20.76
N THR A 199 8.22 -4.18 -21.33
CA THR A 199 8.53 -2.89 -20.67
C THR A 199 7.30 -2.20 -20.03
N ASP A 200 6.14 -2.28 -20.69
CA ASP A 200 4.88 -1.67 -20.19
C ASP A 200 4.37 -2.33 -18.91
N ARG A 201 4.47 -3.64 -18.80
CA ARG A 201 4.07 -4.36 -17.59
C ARG A 201 5.00 -4.06 -16.41
N ARG A 202 6.30 -3.84 -16.66
CA ARG A 202 7.26 -3.42 -15.63
C ARG A 202 6.91 -2.08 -15.03
N SER A 203 6.51 -1.09 -15.84
CA SER A 203 6.12 0.23 -15.37
C SER A 203 4.84 0.20 -14.53
N GLN A 204 3.87 -0.66 -14.88
CA GLN A 204 2.64 -0.85 -14.11
C GLN A 204 2.91 -1.51 -12.76
N LEU A 205 3.75 -2.56 -12.73
CA LEU A 205 4.16 -3.23 -11.49
C LEU A 205 4.93 -2.28 -10.56
N TYR A 206 5.80 -1.45 -11.13
CA TYR A 206 6.54 -0.44 -10.36
C TYR A 206 5.62 0.58 -9.68
N ARG A 207 4.60 1.08 -10.39
CA ARG A 207 3.59 1.99 -9.82
C ARG A 207 2.72 1.30 -8.78
N LEU A 208 2.35 0.05 -9.01
CA LEU A 208 1.56 -0.74 -8.06
C LEU A 208 2.32 -0.94 -6.75
N ALA A 209 3.63 -1.18 -6.82
CA ALA A 209 4.49 -1.24 -5.64
C ALA A 209 4.54 0.08 -4.89
N GLY A 210 4.61 1.22 -5.60
CA GLY A 210 4.56 2.54 -4.99
C GLY A 210 3.27 2.75 -4.19
N TRP A 211 2.13 2.37 -4.75
CA TRP A 211 0.85 2.42 -4.05
C TRP A 211 0.81 1.50 -2.83
N LEU A 212 1.35 0.28 -2.95
CA LEU A 212 1.44 -0.65 -1.83
C LEU A 212 2.34 -0.10 -0.72
N THR A 213 3.46 0.55 -1.08
CA THR A 213 4.36 1.20 -0.12
C THR A 213 3.67 2.34 0.62
N ILE A 214 2.90 3.18 -0.10
CA ILE A 214 2.07 4.24 0.53
C ILE A 214 1.07 3.61 1.50
N PHE A 215 0.38 2.56 1.07
CA PHE A 215 -0.60 1.87 1.90
C PHE A 215 0.02 1.32 3.18
N ILE A 216 1.17 0.64 3.09
CA ILE A 216 1.89 0.14 4.26
C ILE A 216 2.35 1.28 5.17
N GLY A 217 2.82 2.40 4.61
CA GLY A 217 3.21 3.58 5.36
C GLY A 217 2.04 4.19 6.14
N VAL A 218 0.88 4.31 5.50
CA VAL A 218 -0.36 4.76 6.15
C VAL A 218 -0.77 3.79 7.26
N LEU A 219 -0.76 2.48 7.00
CA LEU A 219 -1.05 1.47 8.04
C LEU A 219 -0.10 1.54 9.22
N THR A 220 1.19 1.82 8.97
CA THR A 220 2.19 1.98 10.03
C THR A 220 1.87 3.19 10.90
N LEU A 221 1.56 4.35 10.31
CA LEU A 221 1.18 5.55 11.04
C LEU A 221 -0.08 5.35 11.89
N VAL A 222 -1.06 4.69 11.30
CA VAL A 222 -2.34 4.44 11.95
C VAL A 222 -2.21 3.45 13.11
N ARG A 223 -1.34 2.45 12.99
CA ARG A 223 -1.08 1.47 14.04
C ARG A 223 -0.29 2.05 15.22
N THR A 224 0.36 3.21 15.02
CA THR A 224 1.11 3.89 16.07
C THR A 224 0.20 4.68 17.02
N GLY A 225 -1.04 4.99 16.60
CA GLY A 225 -2.09 5.53 17.45
C GLY A 225 -2.88 4.41 18.16
N ASP A 226 -3.67 4.78 19.14
CA ASP A 226 -4.60 3.88 19.81
C ASP A 226 -5.44 3.13 18.77
N GLY A 227 -5.65 1.81 18.95
CA GLY A 227 -6.26 0.91 17.94
C GLY A 227 -7.59 1.39 17.34
N HIS A 228 -8.26 2.35 17.97
CA HIS A 228 -9.43 3.07 17.44
C HIS A 228 -9.14 3.93 16.20
N GLY A 229 -7.93 4.48 16.06
CA GLY A 229 -7.54 5.33 14.93
C GLY A 229 -7.60 4.63 13.58
N LEU A 230 -7.29 3.33 13.52
CA LEU A 230 -7.29 2.56 12.27
C LEU A 230 -8.72 2.33 11.74
N ILE A 231 -9.65 1.98 12.62
CA ILE A 231 -11.07 1.83 12.27
C ILE A 231 -11.58 3.13 11.67
N TYR A 232 -11.21 4.26 12.27
CA TYR A 232 -11.61 5.59 11.83
C TYR A 232 -11.08 5.94 10.44
N ILE A 233 -9.77 5.80 10.23
CA ILE A 233 -9.12 6.18 8.97
C ILE A 233 -9.54 5.26 7.82
N THR A 234 -9.68 3.95 8.04
CA THR A 234 -10.09 3.02 6.99
C THR A 234 -11.54 3.24 6.59
N GLY A 235 -12.44 3.48 7.55
CA GLY A 235 -13.85 3.78 7.28
C GLY A 235 -14.04 5.11 6.52
N HIS A 236 -13.47 6.22 7.03
CA HIS A 236 -13.55 7.52 6.37
C HIS A 236 -12.78 7.55 5.05
N GLY A 237 -11.65 6.86 4.96
CA GLY A 237 -10.89 6.69 3.72
C GLY A 237 -11.68 5.96 2.64
N ALA A 238 -12.40 4.89 3.01
CA ALA A 238 -13.31 4.18 2.11
C ALA A 238 -14.41 5.10 1.59
N LEU A 239 -15.05 5.85 2.49
CA LEU A 239 -16.12 6.80 2.15
C LEU A 239 -15.62 7.91 1.21
N LEU A 240 -14.46 8.51 1.51
CA LEU A 240 -13.84 9.54 0.66
C LEU A 240 -13.50 9.00 -0.73
N CYS A 241 -12.89 7.82 -0.82
CA CYS A 241 -12.59 7.18 -2.10
C CYS A 241 -13.86 6.90 -2.92
N LEU A 242 -14.95 6.46 -2.25
CA LEU A 242 -16.24 6.24 -2.89
C LEU A 242 -16.84 7.54 -3.43
N MET A 243 -16.84 8.62 -2.64
CA MET A 243 -17.29 9.95 -3.04
C MET A 243 -16.52 10.45 -4.27
N LEU A 244 -15.19 10.38 -4.25
CA LEU A 244 -14.31 10.79 -5.36
C LEU A 244 -14.56 9.95 -6.62
N ALA A 245 -14.76 8.64 -6.49
CA ALA A 245 -15.10 7.77 -7.63
C ALA A 245 -16.44 8.13 -8.26
N LEU A 246 -17.42 8.56 -7.45
CA LEU A 246 -18.76 8.92 -7.89
C LEU A 246 -18.81 10.27 -8.60
N ILE A 247 -18.09 11.29 -8.13
CA ILE A 247 -18.03 12.63 -8.77
C ILE A 247 -17.06 12.69 -9.96
N ALA A 248 -16.19 11.71 -10.11
CA ALA A 248 -15.11 11.70 -11.11
C ALA A 248 -15.60 11.95 -12.55
N ARG A 249 -16.75 11.38 -12.94
CA ARG A 249 -17.29 11.55 -14.30
C ARG A 249 -18.03 12.86 -14.49
N PRO A 250 -18.97 13.24 -13.62
CA PRO A 250 -19.68 14.53 -13.76
C PRO A 250 -18.72 15.72 -13.82
N LEU A 251 -17.70 15.74 -13.00
CA LEU A 251 -16.74 16.84 -12.88
C LEU A 251 -15.56 16.79 -13.86
N ARG A 252 -15.51 15.87 -14.80
CA ARG A 252 -14.34 15.66 -15.67
C ARG A 252 -13.88 16.92 -16.44
N ARG A 253 -14.79 17.85 -16.72
CA ARG A 253 -14.50 19.10 -17.42
C ARG A 253 -13.86 20.15 -16.52
N VAL A 254 -14.14 20.10 -15.22
CA VAL A 254 -13.57 21.00 -14.21
C VAL A 254 -12.35 20.36 -13.56
N TRP A 255 -12.42 19.07 -13.24
CA TRP A 255 -11.38 18.32 -12.53
C TRP A 255 -11.20 16.93 -13.16
N ALA A 256 -10.26 16.82 -14.07
CA ALA A 256 -10.01 15.60 -14.85
C ALA A 256 -9.29 14.48 -14.05
N GLN A 257 -8.57 14.82 -13.00
CA GLN A 257 -7.71 13.87 -12.26
C GLN A 257 -8.48 12.68 -11.65
N PRO A 258 -9.62 12.87 -10.95
CA PRO A 258 -10.36 11.73 -10.38
C PRO A 258 -10.83 10.73 -11.43
N LEU A 259 -11.14 11.19 -12.65
CA LEU A 259 -11.57 10.29 -13.73
C LEU A 259 -10.46 9.32 -14.15
N LYS A 260 -9.21 9.79 -14.20
CA LYS A 260 -8.04 8.96 -14.53
C LYS A 260 -7.87 7.82 -13.52
N TYR A 261 -8.18 8.08 -12.25
CA TYR A 261 -8.02 7.11 -11.15
C TYR A 261 -9.36 6.51 -10.67
N ARG A 262 -10.46 6.73 -11.39
CA ARG A 262 -11.80 6.33 -10.95
C ARG A 262 -11.92 4.85 -10.58
N ARG A 263 -11.32 3.97 -11.37
CA ARG A 263 -11.29 2.52 -11.10
C ARG A 263 -10.52 2.22 -9.82
N THR A 264 -9.34 2.79 -9.67
CA THR A 264 -8.50 2.65 -8.47
C THR A 264 -9.20 3.17 -7.22
N LEU A 265 -9.87 4.32 -7.32
CA LEU A 265 -10.66 4.90 -6.23
C LEU A 265 -11.82 3.98 -5.83
N GLY A 266 -12.57 3.44 -6.81
CA GLY A 266 -13.70 2.55 -6.52
C GLY A 266 -13.27 1.22 -5.89
N VAL A 267 -12.25 0.57 -6.45
CA VAL A 267 -11.69 -0.67 -5.88
C VAL A 267 -11.01 -0.39 -4.54
N GLY A 268 -10.29 0.73 -4.42
CA GLY A 268 -9.66 1.16 -3.17
C GLY A 268 -10.68 1.40 -2.06
N ALA A 269 -11.83 2.00 -2.37
CA ALA A 269 -12.93 2.17 -1.42
C ALA A 269 -13.41 0.81 -0.88
N PHE A 270 -13.60 -0.17 -1.75
CA PHE A 270 -14.01 -1.52 -1.36
C PHE A 270 -12.96 -2.23 -0.49
N VAL A 271 -11.68 -2.17 -0.88
CA VAL A 271 -10.59 -2.78 -0.11
C VAL A 271 -10.47 -2.13 1.28
N LEU A 272 -10.54 -0.80 1.37
CA LEU A 272 -10.53 -0.09 2.65
C LEU A 272 -11.74 -0.45 3.52
N ALA A 273 -12.92 -0.63 2.92
CA ALA A 273 -14.11 -1.09 3.64
C ALA A 273 -13.92 -2.52 4.20
N LEU A 274 -13.32 -3.44 3.44
CA LEU A 274 -12.99 -4.78 3.94
C LEU A 274 -11.99 -4.73 5.11
N VAL A 275 -10.97 -3.88 5.01
CA VAL A 275 -10.00 -3.68 6.10
C VAL A 275 -10.69 -3.11 7.33
N HIS A 276 -11.60 -2.13 7.14
CA HIS A 276 -12.41 -1.54 8.21
C HIS A 276 -13.24 -2.62 8.93
N VAL A 277 -13.95 -3.47 8.18
CA VAL A 277 -14.73 -4.58 8.75
C VAL A 277 -13.84 -5.55 9.51
N GLY A 278 -12.72 -5.98 8.93
CA GLY A 278 -11.77 -6.89 9.58
C GLY A 278 -11.25 -6.33 10.92
N HIS A 279 -10.92 -5.04 10.95
CA HIS A 279 -10.50 -4.37 12.17
C HIS A 279 -11.61 -4.26 13.21
N THR A 280 -12.81 -3.94 12.79
CA THR A 280 -13.99 -3.86 13.68
C THR A 280 -14.27 -5.22 14.31
N ILE A 281 -14.23 -6.30 13.53
CA ILE A 281 -14.42 -7.66 14.03
C ILE A 281 -13.35 -8.01 15.08
N GLN A 282 -12.08 -7.68 14.79
CA GLN A 282 -10.96 -8.05 15.67
C GLN A 282 -10.90 -7.22 16.94
N HIS A 283 -11.10 -5.90 16.85
CA HIS A 283 -10.84 -4.98 17.96
C HIS A 283 -12.09 -4.53 18.70
N THR A 284 -13.24 -4.42 18.01
CA THR A 284 -14.50 -4.00 18.65
C THR A 284 -15.33 -5.18 19.10
N LEU A 285 -15.47 -6.20 18.27
CA LEU A 285 -16.29 -7.38 18.57
C LEU A 285 -15.50 -8.50 19.25
N GLY A 286 -14.14 -8.53 19.14
CA GLY A 286 -13.33 -9.62 19.69
C GLY A 286 -13.74 -11.00 19.16
N TRP A 287 -14.24 -11.08 17.91
CA TRP A 287 -14.83 -12.27 17.28
C TRP A 287 -16.14 -12.75 17.93
N ASN A 288 -16.72 -11.97 18.84
CA ASN A 288 -18.02 -12.28 19.46
C ASN A 288 -19.15 -11.64 18.65
N TRP A 289 -19.79 -12.42 17.78
CA TRP A 289 -20.90 -11.96 16.94
C TRP A 289 -22.18 -11.65 17.72
N GLU A 290 -22.37 -12.32 18.87
CA GLU A 290 -23.52 -12.08 19.73
C GLU A 290 -23.51 -10.69 20.36
N ALA A 291 -22.31 -10.10 20.51
CA ALA A 291 -22.17 -8.75 21.04
C ALA A 291 -22.98 -7.69 20.25
N VAL A 292 -23.22 -7.92 18.95
CA VAL A 292 -24.01 -7.02 18.11
C VAL A 292 -25.46 -6.91 18.61
N PHE A 293 -26.05 -8.00 19.11
CA PHE A 293 -27.44 -8.02 19.57
C PHE A 293 -27.63 -7.27 20.90
N PHE A 294 -26.56 -7.05 21.65
CA PHE A 294 -26.56 -6.31 22.91
C PHE A 294 -26.20 -4.82 22.74
N MET A 295 -25.87 -4.40 21.51
CA MET A 295 -25.61 -2.99 21.23
C MET A 295 -26.91 -2.17 21.19
N LEU A 296 -26.78 -0.84 21.30
CA LEU A 296 -27.90 0.06 21.14
C LEU A 296 -28.58 -0.15 19.78
N PRO A 297 -29.92 -0.02 19.68
CA PRO A 297 -30.64 -0.22 18.42
C PRO A 297 -30.09 0.60 17.26
N GLN A 298 -29.68 1.84 17.52
CA GLN A 298 -29.03 2.71 16.52
C GLN A 298 -27.70 2.12 15.98
N HIS A 299 -26.90 1.46 16.82
CA HIS A 299 -25.65 0.81 16.40
C HIS A 299 -25.93 -0.46 15.58
N GLN A 300 -26.98 -1.22 15.94
CA GLN A 300 -27.42 -2.38 15.14
C GLN A 300 -27.86 -1.97 13.74
N ILE A 301 -28.65 -0.90 13.63
CA ILE A 301 -29.07 -0.30 12.34
C ILE A 301 -27.84 0.17 11.55
N ALA A 302 -26.91 0.82 12.23
CA ALA A 302 -25.65 1.27 11.60
C ALA A 302 -24.87 0.12 10.99
N ILE A 303 -24.68 -0.97 11.76
CA ILE A 303 -23.98 -2.18 11.29
C ILE A 303 -24.70 -2.78 10.09
N ALA A 304 -26.03 -2.91 10.13
CA ALA A 304 -26.83 -3.41 9.02
C ALA A 304 -26.66 -2.54 7.77
N CYS A 305 -26.68 -1.21 7.91
CA CYS A 305 -26.39 -0.27 6.82
C CYS A 305 -24.98 -0.46 6.24
N GLY A 306 -23.96 -0.63 7.09
CA GLY A 306 -22.58 -0.85 6.67
C GLY A 306 -22.41 -2.16 5.88
N ILE A 307 -22.99 -3.25 6.38
CA ILE A 307 -22.97 -4.55 5.69
C ILE A 307 -23.68 -4.46 4.34
N THR A 308 -24.88 -3.87 4.31
CA THR A 308 -25.64 -3.69 3.08
C THR A 308 -24.88 -2.84 2.06
N ALA A 309 -24.24 -1.76 2.50
CA ALA A 309 -23.40 -0.93 1.64
C ALA A 309 -22.24 -1.72 1.04
N LEU A 310 -21.55 -2.54 1.84
CA LEU A 310 -20.46 -3.40 1.37
C LEU A 310 -20.94 -4.41 0.34
N LEU A 311 -22.09 -5.05 0.58
CA LEU A 311 -22.71 -5.98 -0.36
C LEU A 311 -23.07 -5.30 -1.69
N LEU A 312 -23.59 -4.08 -1.65
CA LEU A 312 -23.90 -3.29 -2.87
C LEU A 312 -22.63 -2.86 -3.63
N MET A 313 -21.51 -2.65 -2.95
CA MET A 313 -20.23 -2.33 -3.59
C MET A 313 -19.55 -3.56 -4.21
N THR A 314 -19.82 -4.74 -3.72
CA THR A 314 -19.18 -6.00 -4.13
C THR A 314 -19.28 -6.26 -5.64
N PRO A 315 -20.45 -6.19 -6.30
CA PRO A 315 -20.56 -6.40 -7.75
C PRO A 315 -19.73 -5.39 -8.55
N ALA A 316 -19.72 -4.12 -8.13
CA ALA A 316 -18.95 -3.08 -8.80
C ALA A 316 -17.43 -3.31 -8.68
N ALA A 317 -16.95 -3.78 -7.52
CA ALA A 317 -15.53 -4.09 -7.30
C ALA A 317 -15.07 -5.27 -8.15
N PHE A 318 -15.80 -6.39 -8.11
CA PHE A 318 -15.46 -7.61 -8.85
C PHE A 318 -15.60 -7.48 -10.37
N THR A 319 -16.46 -6.58 -10.86
CA THR A 319 -16.65 -6.34 -12.32
C THR A 319 -15.81 -5.17 -12.85
N SER A 320 -14.86 -4.65 -12.08
CA SER A 320 -14.01 -3.52 -12.47
C SER A 320 -12.87 -3.88 -13.43
N PHE A 321 -12.87 -5.07 -14.05
CA PHE A 321 -11.88 -5.51 -15.03
C PHE A 321 -12.38 -5.32 -16.47
N ASP A 322 -11.48 -5.00 -17.40
CA ASP A 322 -11.84 -4.71 -18.80
C ASP A 322 -12.54 -5.88 -19.49
N ARG A 323 -12.17 -7.13 -19.18
CA ARG A 323 -12.82 -8.32 -19.72
C ARG A 323 -14.28 -8.42 -19.30
N LEU A 324 -14.56 -8.20 -18.01
CA LEU A 324 -15.93 -8.25 -17.46
C LEU A 324 -16.76 -7.05 -17.91
N GLN A 325 -16.15 -5.88 -18.05
CA GLN A 325 -16.82 -4.69 -18.59
C GLN A 325 -17.31 -4.94 -20.02
N LYS A 326 -16.48 -5.58 -20.88
CA LYS A 326 -16.87 -5.95 -22.25
C LYS A 326 -17.94 -7.04 -22.27
N ALA A 327 -17.80 -8.07 -21.42
CA ALA A 327 -18.73 -9.20 -21.36
C ALA A 327 -20.14 -8.79 -20.85
N LEU A 328 -20.21 -7.91 -19.84
CA LEU A 328 -21.46 -7.47 -19.21
C LEU A 328 -22.17 -6.35 -19.97
N GLY A 329 -21.49 -5.59 -20.83
CA GLY A 329 -22.07 -4.52 -21.63
C GLY A 329 -22.96 -3.54 -20.83
N LYS A 330 -24.27 -3.53 -21.14
CA LYS A 330 -25.25 -2.65 -20.47
C LYS A 330 -25.40 -2.94 -18.97
N HIS A 331 -25.35 -4.22 -18.58
CA HIS A 331 -25.50 -4.65 -17.17
C HIS A 331 -24.35 -4.17 -16.30
N TRP A 332 -23.14 -4.03 -16.85
CA TRP A 332 -22.00 -3.47 -16.12
C TRP A 332 -22.31 -2.10 -15.49
N ARG A 333 -22.99 -1.25 -16.25
CA ARG A 333 -23.39 0.08 -15.76
C ARG A 333 -24.42 -0.01 -14.64
N GLN A 334 -25.38 -0.91 -14.73
CA GLN A 334 -26.41 -1.12 -13.70
C GLN A 334 -25.79 -1.57 -12.38
N LEU A 335 -24.85 -2.54 -12.43
CA LEU A 335 -24.10 -3.00 -11.25
C LEU A 335 -23.30 -1.87 -10.59
N HIS A 336 -22.67 -1.00 -11.39
CA HIS A 336 -21.91 0.14 -10.85
C HIS A 336 -22.82 1.26 -10.30
N LEU A 337 -24.08 1.34 -10.68
CA LEU A 337 -25.04 2.28 -10.10
C LEU A 337 -25.40 1.92 -8.65
N LEU A 338 -25.24 0.68 -8.22
CA LEU A 338 -25.42 0.24 -6.84
C LEU A 338 -24.49 0.96 -5.85
N SER A 339 -23.39 1.54 -6.35
CA SER A 339 -22.52 2.39 -5.54
C SER A 339 -23.18 3.67 -5.04
N VAL A 340 -24.30 4.09 -5.65
CA VAL A 340 -25.00 5.30 -5.22
C VAL A 340 -25.80 5.07 -3.93
N PRO A 341 -26.72 4.08 -3.85
CA PRO A 341 -27.34 3.74 -2.57
C PRO A 341 -26.29 3.28 -1.53
N ALA A 342 -25.20 2.62 -1.93
CA ALA A 342 -24.13 2.29 -1.02
C ALA A 342 -23.53 3.54 -0.34
N LEU A 343 -23.34 4.66 -1.05
CA LEU A 343 -22.86 5.92 -0.46
C LEU A 343 -23.79 6.42 0.65
N VAL A 344 -25.09 6.40 0.40
CA VAL A 344 -26.08 6.86 1.38
C VAL A 344 -26.06 5.97 2.63
N LEU A 345 -26.03 4.67 2.44
CA LEU A 345 -25.93 3.70 3.55
C LEU A 345 -24.62 3.85 4.33
N CYS A 346 -23.48 4.10 3.65
CA CYS A 346 -22.22 4.41 4.32
C CYS A 346 -22.31 5.68 5.16
N ALA A 347 -22.95 6.74 4.65
CA ALA A 347 -23.12 7.98 5.42
C ALA A 347 -24.01 7.76 6.66
N ILE A 348 -25.12 7.02 6.52
CA ILE A 348 -25.97 6.63 7.65
C ILE A 348 -25.19 5.79 8.67
N HIS A 349 -24.42 4.79 8.21
CA HIS A 349 -23.56 3.97 9.04
C HIS A 349 -22.62 4.83 9.88
N VAL A 350 -21.89 5.76 9.25
CA VAL A 350 -20.93 6.63 9.93
C VAL A 350 -21.62 7.54 10.94
N VAL A 351 -22.77 8.11 10.59
CA VAL A 351 -23.54 9.00 11.49
C VAL A 351 -24.02 8.27 12.73
N LEU A 352 -24.54 7.05 12.58
CA LEU A 352 -25.19 6.35 13.68
C LEU A 352 -24.21 5.64 14.64
N ILE A 353 -23.01 5.22 14.14
CA ILE A 353 -22.05 4.47 14.97
C ILE A 353 -20.79 5.28 15.31
N GLY A 354 -20.45 6.30 14.53
CA GLY A 354 -19.23 7.07 14.71
C GLY A 354 -19.20 7.85 16.02
N SER A 355 -18.14 7.70 16.81
CA SER A 355 -17.97 8.37 18.12
C SER A 355 -17.89 9.90 18.02
N HIS A 356 -17.51 10.45 16.88
CA HIS A 356 -17.52 11.89 16.61
C HIS A 356 -18.84 12.39 16.02
N TYR A 357 -19.79 11.51 15.77
CA TYR A 357 -21.15 11.80 15.26
C TYR A 357 -22.20 11.47 16.34
N LEU A 358 -23.27 10.78 15.99
CA LEU A 358 -24.33 10.43 16.91
C LEU A 358 -24.14 9.10 17.65
N GLY A 359 -23.04 8.36 17.37
CA GLY A 359 -22.75 7.08 18.00
C GLY A 359 -22.28 7.18 19.46
N THR A 360 -22.08 8.38 20.00
CA THR A 360 -21.73 8.62 21.40
C THR A 360 -22.95 8.88 22.26
N LEU A 361 -22.89 8.48 23.55
CA LEU A 361 -23.96 8.75 24.52
C LEU A 361 -24.04 10.23 24.89
N GLN A 362 -22.89 10.91 24.99
CA GLN A 362 -22.83 12.35 25.26
C GLN A 362 -22.60 13.11 23.96
N GLN A 363 -23.67 13.70 23.45
CA GLN A 363 -23.64 14.48 22.22
C GLN A 363 -23.34 15.94 22.51
N THR A 364 -22.46 16.53 21.74
CA THR A 364 -22.09 17.95 21.81
C THR A 364 -22.51 18.65 20.51
N TRP A 365 -22.57 19.99 20.53
CA TRP A 365 -22.84 20.79 19.31
C TRP A 365 -21.89 20.46 18.17
N ARG A 366 -20.65 20.06 18.48
CA ARG A 366 -19.64 19.63 17.50
C ARG A 366 -20.07 18.36 16.74
N ASN A 367 -20.71 17.42 17.42
CA ASN A 367 -21.22 16.21 16.78
C ASN A 367 -22.27 16.56 15.73
N TYR A 368 -23.22 17.47 16.05
CA TYR A 368 -24.25 17.92 15.12
C TYR A 368 -23.66 18.66 13.91
N LEU A 369 -22.62 19.47 14.10
CA LEU A 369 -21.92 20.13 12.97
C LEU A 369 -21.26 19.10 12.05
N LEU A 370 -20.62 18.07 12.59
CA LEU A 370 -19.99 17.01 11.79
C LEU A 370 -21.03 16.19 11.03
N VAL A 371 -22.17 15.90 11.65
CA VAL A 371 -23.32 15.24 10.96
C VAL A 371 -23.84 16.10 9.82
N ALA A 372 -24.06 17.39 10.07
CA ALA A 372 -24.49 18.33 9.04
C ALA A 372 -23.47 18.43 7.89
N GLY A 373 -22.17 18.52 8.23
CA GLY A 373 -21.09 18.55 7.24
C GLY A 373 -21.04 17.29 6.38
N LEU A 374 -21.13 16.10 6.99
CA LEU A 374 -21.17 14.84 6.24
C LEU A 374 -22.44 14.72 5.39
N GLY A 375 -23.58 15.14 5.92
CA GLY A 375 -24.85 15.20 5.17
C GLY A 375 -24.77 16.10 3.95
N LEU A 376 -24.21 17.31 4.12
CA LEU A 376 -24.00 18.27 3.02
C LEU A 376 -23.03 17.72 1.97
N LEU A 377 -21.94 17.08 2.38
CA LEU A 377 -20.99 16.44 1.46
C LEU A 377 -21.66 15.32 0.67
N THR A 378 -22.40 14.45 1.34
CA THR A 378 -23.12 13.34 0.70
C THR A 378 -24.16 13.86 -0.28
N LEU A 379 -24.96 14.84 0.13
CA LEU A 379 -25.94 15.51 -0.72
C LEU A 379 -25.26 16.19 -1.90
N GLY A 380 -24.13 16.88 -1.69
CA GLY A 380 -23.34 17.51 -2.74
C GLY A 380 -22.86 16.51 -3.80
N VAL A 381 -22.39 15.32 -3.38
CA VAL A 381 -22.04 14.24 -4.32
C VAL A 381 -23.23 13.78 -5.15
N LEU A 382 -24.40 13.63 -4.54
CA LEU A 382 -25.65 13.25 -5.24
C LEU A 382 -26.13 14.33 -6.21
N LEU A 383 -26.10 15.59 -5.77
CA LEU A 383 -26.49 16.75 -6.59
C LEU A 383 -25.57 16.92 -7.81
N VAL A 384 -24.26 16.81 -7.63
CA VAL A 384 -23.28 16.88 -8.74
C VAL A 384 -23.52 15.78 -9.78
N ARG A 385 -24.10 14.65 -9.41
CA ARG A 385 -24.45 13.57 -10.34
C ARG A 385 -25.79 13.82 -11.07
N SER A 386 -26.61 14.70 -10.58
CA SER A 386 -27.93 15.03 -11.16
C SER A 386 -27.80 16.06 -12.27
N ARG A 387 -28.19 15.70 -13.50
CA ARG A 387 -28.21 16.63 -14.63
C ARG A 387 -29.13 17.83 -14.36
N TRP A 388 -30.21 17.62 -13.64
CA TRP A 388 -31.19 18.66 -13.29
C TRP A 388 -30.55 19.84 -12.54
N VAL A 389 -29.67 19.55 -11.61
CA VAL A 389 -28.98 20.59 -10.83
C VAL A 389 -28.12 21.48 -11.71
N TRP A 390 -27.40 20.89 -12.66
CA TRP A 390 -26.57 21.64 -13.60
C TRP A 390 -27.41 22.52 -14.55
N SER A 391 -28.60 22.05 -14.93
CA SER A 391 -29.56 22.82 -15.76
C SER A 391 -30.11 23.99 -14.99
N ILE A 392 -30.59 23.79 -13.76
CA ILE A 392 -31.12 24.86 -12.90
C ILE A 392 -30.08 25.95 -12.66
N LEU A 393 -28.83 25.56 -12.44
CA LEU A 393 -27.73 26.50 -12.19
C LEU A 393 -27.13 27.12 -13.47
N SER A 394 -27.67 26.80 -14.65
CA SER A 394 -27.14 27.24 -15.96
C SER A 394 -25.64 26.85 -16.17
N LEU A 395 -25.18 25.79 -15.51
CA LEU A 395 -23.81 25.32 -15.54
C LEU A 395 -23.63 24.04 -16.39
N GLU A 396 -24.54 23.75 -17.32
CA GLU A 396 -24.49 22.53 -18.15
C GLU A 396 -23.21 22.36 -18.94
N LYS A 397 -22.55 23.46 -19.30
CA LYS A 397 -21.24 23.42 -19.97
C LYS A 397 -20.14 22.68 -19.18
N PHE A 398 -20.26 22.63 -17.87
CA PHE A 398 -19.30 21.95 -17.00
C PHE A 398 -19.69 20.49 -16.71
N TYR A 399 -20.94 20.12 -16.96
CA TYR A 399 -21.41 18.75 -16.75
C TYR A 399 -20.97 17.83 -17.90
N ALA A 400 -20.45 16.66 -17.54
CA ALA A 400 -20.12 15.64 -18.51
C ALA A 400 -21.10 14.47 -18.41
N PRO A 401 -22.04 14.33 -19.35
CA PRO A 401 -23.01 13.24 -19.35
C PRO A 401 -22.31 11.88 -19.49
N PRO A 402 -22.96 10.80 -19.03
CA PRO A 402 -22.50 9.46 -19.32
C PRO A 402 -22.45 9.22 -20.83
N LEU A 403 -21.39 8.56 -21.31
CA LEU A 403 -21.31 8.13 -22.71
C LEU A 403 -22.54 7.28 -23.03
N ARG A 404 -23.31 7.66 -24.06
CA ARG A 404 -24.29 6.78 -24.69
C ARG A 404 -23.48 5.73 -25.43
N TYR A 405 -23.62 4.47 -25.06
CA TYR A 405 -23.27 3.37 -25.97
C TYR A 405 -24.39 3.34 -27.00
N ASP A 406 -24.19 4.02 -28.13
CA ASP A 406 -25.03 3.82 -29.28
C ASP A 406 -24.93 2.34 -29.69
N LYS A 407 -26.06 1.81 -30.10
CA LYS A 407 -26.39 0.38 -30.32
C LYS A 407 -25.43 -0.36 -31.22
#